data_f35eeccfc8a181503db8494967db2947
#
_entry.id   f35eeccfc8a181503db8494967db2947
#
_cell.length_a   1.000
_cell.length_b   1.000
_cell.length_c   1.000
_cell.angle_alpha   90.00
_cell.angle_beta   90.00
_cell.angle_gamma   90.00
#
_symmetry.space_group_name_H-M   'P 1'
#
loop_
_entity.id
_entity.type
_entity.pdbx_description
1 polymer ?
#
loop_
_entity_poly.entity_id
_entity_poly.type
_entity_poly.pdbx_seq_one_letter_code
_entity_poly.pdbx_strand_id
1 'polypeptide(L)'
;MTIQTNLNDRKELARKLIPFNHNEKLHYAGTPTFAFEGHGFRILRSGEIECDDEKTEAAITTFLQNEGLLPMPETAQEPESESITVAAPRYELDVMKVSIPADGMDGMQMRNLVFMLHAQQYLLNRAAEHDNICVPDGLIENLQQEPITDQTSFFAIYQNYAKEAQGVTITPDRVTFYFAPTGNAVKNRALVELAAFMVSAARKAKRINPATRKPGNEKYYLRMWLLRIGMGTKASHESRMALLKGFSAFRSEEEARKHAERQKERRQARTENG
;
A
#
# COMPACT_ATOMS: atom_id res chain seq x y z
N MET A 1 -33.02 -11.03 15.78
CA MET A 1 -31.65 -11.47 15.46
C MET A 1 -31.16 -10.67 14.26
N THR A 2 -29.86 -10.41 14.15
CA THR A 2 -29.35 -9.42 13.15
C THR A 2 -28.27 -10.07 12.30
N ILE A 3 -28.43 -10.02 10.96
CA ILE A 3 -27.48 -10.56 10.00
C ILE A 3 -26.73 -9.39 9.36
N GLN A 4 -25.39 -9.40 9.41
CA GLN A 4 -24.56 -8.42 8.72
C GLN A 4 -24.27 -8.89 7.29
N THR A 5 -24.27 -7.95 6.32
CA THR A 5 -24.01 -8.26 4.91
C THR A 5 -22.85 -7.43 4.34
N ASN A 6 -22.15 -7.96 3.35
CA ASN A 6 -21.07 -7.27 2.64
C ASN A 6 -21.60 -6.29 1.57
N LEU A 7 -22.92 -6.25 1.34
CA LEU A 7 -23.51 -5.42 0.29
C LEU A 7 -23.76 -4.00 0.81
N ASN A 8 -23.08 -3.02 0.24
CA ASN A 8 -23.24 -1.61 0.60
C ASN A 8 -24.52 -0.98 -0.02
N ASP A 9 -25.10 -1.58 -1.09
CA ASP A 9 -26.33 -1.08 -1.70
C ASP A 9 -27.56 -1.81 -1.18
N ARG A 10 -28.25 -1.17 -0.27
CA ARG A 10 -29.51 -1.66 0.35
C ARG A 10 -30.64 -1.92 -0.63
N LYS A 11 -30.68 -1.19 -1.76
CA LYS A 11 -31.70 -1.40 -2.80
C LYS A 11 -31.47 -2.69 -3.56
N GLU A 12 -30.21 -3.03 -3.78
CA GLU A 12 -29.83 -4.30 -4.38
C GLU A 12 -30.11 -5.46 -3.44
N LEU A 13 -29.77 -5.30 -2.13
CA LEU A 13 -30.10 -6.29 -1.11
C LEU A 13 -31.62 -6.52 -1.01
N ALA A 14 -32.44 -5.44 -1.03
CA ALA A 14 -33.89 -5.54 -1.05
C ALA A 14 -34.43 -6.28 -2.28
N ARG A 15 -33.81 -6.12 -3.46
CA ARG A 15 -34.18 -6.85 -4.68
C ARG A 15 -33.87 -8.34 -4.58
N LYS A 16 -32.71 -8.69 -4.02
CA LYS A 16 -32.27 -10.10 -3.83
C LYS A 16 -33.12 -10.84 -2.80
N LEU A 17 -33.70 -10.16 -1.83
CA LEU A 17 -34.56 -10.74 -0.78
C LEU A 17 -36.04 -10.79 -1.16
N ILE A 18 -36.46 -10.39 -2.36
CA ILE A 18 -37.84 -10.53 -2.86
C ILE A 18 -38.40 -11.95 -2.74
N PRO A 19 -37.66 -13.06 -3.02
CA PRO A 19 -38.15 -14.42 -2.86
C PRO A 19 -38.60 -14.75 -1.43
N PHE A 20 -37.99 -14.12 -0.41
CA PHE A 20 -38.33 -14.33 0.99
C PHE A 20 -39.52 -13.48 1.44
N ASN A 21 -39.96 -12.51 0.62
CA ASN A 21 -41.12 -11.67 0.83
C ASN A 21 -42.31 -12.09 -0.07
N HIS A 22 -42.57 -13.40 -0.20
CA HIS A 22 -43.63 -13.96 -1.02
C HIS A 22 -43.58 -13.49 -2.49
N ASN A 23 -42.40 -13.22 -3.04
CA ASN A 23 -42.16 -12.60 -4.36
C ASN A 23 -42.71 -11.19 -4.54
N GLU A 24 -43.03 -10.50 -3.45
CA GLU A 24 -43.44 -9.10 -3.45
C GLU A 24 -42.27 -8.18 -3.13
N LYS A 25 -42.29 -6.95 -3.62
CA LYS A 25 -41.28 -5.95 -3.32
C LYS A 25 -41.37 -5.53 -1.86
N LEU A 26 -40.22 -5.38 -1.19
CA LEU A 26 -40.16 -4.88 0.16
C LEU A 26 -40.71 -3.45 0.22
N HIS A 27 -41.45 -3.16 1.29
CA HIS A 27 -41.99 -1.84 1.54
C HIS A 27 -40.89 -0.92 2.12
N TYR A 28 -40.78 0.30 1.60
CA TYR A 28 -39.87 1.30 2.15
C TYR A 28 -40.59 2.15 3.17
N ALA A 29 -40.20 2.04 4.45
CA ALA A 29 -40.89 2.67 5.60
C ALA A 29 -40.65 4.19 5.74
N GLY A 30 -39.69 4.78 5.02
CA GLY A 30 -39.41 6.22 5.11
C GLY A 30 -38.86 6.66 6.47
N THR A 31 -39.13 7.92 6.84
CA THR A 31 -38.72 8.48 8.14
C THR A 31 -39.62 7.98 9.26
N PRO A 32 -39.12 7.64 10.47
CA PRO A 32 -37.73 7.84 10.95
C PRO A 32 -36.78 6.67 10.67
N THR A 33 -37.28 5.48 10.34
CA THR A 33 -36.49 4.23 10.31
C THR A 33 -35.64 4.06 9.05
N PHE A 34 -36.12 4.59 7.90
CA PHE A 34 -35.48 4.41 6.59
C PHE A 34 -35.22 2.94 6.23
N ALA A 35 -35.99 2.00 6.78
CA ALA A 35 -35.86 0.57 6.58
C ALA A 35 -36.64 0.08 5.35
N PHE A 36 -36.23 -1.07 4.81
CA PHE A 36 -37.07 -1.86 3.90
C PHE A 36 -37.68 -2.99 4.71
N GLU A 37 -39.01 -3.05 4.73
CA GLU A 37 -39.78 -4.02 5.52
C GLU A 37 -40.32 -5.13 4.62
N GLY A 38 -40.12 -6.39 5.05
CA GLY A 38 -40.65 -7.60 4.44
C GLY A 38 -41.42 -8.44 5.46
N HIS A 39 -41.89 -9.62 5.04
CA HIS A 39 -42.56 -10.56 5.94
C HIS A 39 -41.55 -11.28 6.83
N GLY A 40 -41.51 -10.94 8.13
CA GLY A 40 -40.65 -11.55 9.15
C GLY A 40 -39.20 -11.07 9.12
N PHE A 41 -38.87 -10.03 8.35
CA PHE A 41 -37.55 -9.39 8.36
C PHE A 41 -37.60 -7.94 7.90
N ARG A 42 -36.57 -7.16 8.26
CA ARG A 42 -36.38 -5.78 7.79
C ARG A 42 -34.89 -5.48 7.53
N ILE A 43 -34.62 -4.67 6.53
CA ILE A 43 -33.27 -4.20 6.20
C ILE A 43 -33.11 -2.80 6.79
N LEU A 44 -32.20 -2.65 7.73
CA LEU A 44 -31.92 -1.40 8.42
C LEU A 44 -31.15 -0.40 7.54
N ARG A 45 -31.06 0.85 8.00
CA ARG A 45 -30.26 1.89 7.32
C ARG A 45 -28.76 1.53 7.23
N SER A 46 -28.25 0.76 8.18
CA SER A 46 -26.87 0.24 8.20
C SER A 46 -26.59 -0.81 7.11
N GLY A 47 -27.62 -1.42 6.50
CA GLY A 47 -27.50 -2.56 5.61
C GLY A 47 -27.62 -3.90 6.33
N GLU A 48 -27.82 -3.91 7.63
CA GLU A 48 -28.09 -5.12 8.41
C GLU A 48 -29.52 -5.60 8.21
N ILE A 49 -29.71 -6.91 8.27
CA ILE A 49 -31.03 -7.54 8.19
C ILE A 49 -31.43 -7.98 9.58
N GLU A 50 -32.56 -7.48 10.06
CA GLU A 50 -33.15 -7.89 11.32
C GLU A 50 -34.29 -8.84 11.04
N CYS A 51 -34.25 -10.07 11.64
CA CYS A 51 -35.24 -11.13 11.46
C CYS A 51 -36.08 -11.30 12.73
N ASP A 52 -37.39 -11.53 12.56
CA ASP A 52 -38.35 -11.70 13.66
C ASP A 52 -38.33 -13.12 14.21
N ASP A 53 -38.01 -14.12 13.37
CA ASP A 53 -37.95 -15.52 13.74
C ASP A 53 -36.68 -16.22 13.26
N GLU A 54 -36.31 -17.32 13.97
CA GLU A 54 -35.08 -18.11 13.73
C GLU A 54 -35.10 -18.87 12.40
N LYS A 55 -36.30 -19.22 11.88
CA LYS A 55 -36.44 -19.95 10.62
C LYS A 55 -36.18 -19.02 9.42
N THR A 56 -36.71 -17.82 9.49
CA THR A 56 -36.49 -16.79 8.45
C THR A 56 -35.02 -16.36 8.47
N GLU A 57 -34.40 -16.24 9.64
CA GLU A 57 -32.97 -15.95 9.80
C GLU A 57 -32.11 -17.04 9.15
N ALA A 58 -32.34 -18.30 9.46
CA ALA A 58 -31.60 -19.44 8.89
C ALA A 58 -31.72 -19.52 7.35
N ALA A 59 -32.93 -19.30 6.83
CA ALA A 59 -33.19 -19.33 5.41
C ALA A 59 -32.48 -18.17 4.66
N ILE A 60 -32.57 -16.95 5.20
CA ILE A 60 -31.89 -15.78 4.64
C ILE A 60 -30.36 -15.92 4.73
N THR A 61 -29.84 -16.42 5.88
CA THR A 61 -28.41 -16.67 6.08
C THR A 61 -27.87 -17.67 5.05
N THR A 62 -28.54 -18.79 4.85
CA THR A 62 -28.17 -19.79 3.85
C THR A 62 -28.16 -19.23 2.43
N PHE A 63 -29.15 -18.41 2.10
CA PHE A 63 -29.21 -17.75 0.80
C PHE A 63 -28.05 -16.76 0.61
N LEU A 64 -27.79 -15.92 1.60
CA LEU A 64 -26.70 -14.95 1.56
C LEU A 64 -25.31 -15.62 1.53
N GLN A 65 -25.16 -16.78 2.16
CA GLN A 65 -23.94 -17.61 2.05
C GLN A 65 -23.74 -18.11 0.62
N ASN A 66 -24.77 -18.65 0.01
CA ASN A 66 -24.72 -19.15 -1.38
C ASN A 66 -24.42 -18.04 -2.41
N GLU A 67 -24.88 -16.82 -2.13
CA GLU A 67 -24.62 -15.64 -2.96
C GLU A 67 -23.27 -14.94 -2.60
N GLY A 68 -22.53 -15.42 -1.60
CA GLY A 68 -21.28 -14.81 -1.16
C GLY A 68 -21.41 -13.42 -0.52
N LEU A 69 -22.58 -13.12 0.07
CA LEU A 69 -22.94 -11.79 0.57
C LEU A 69 -22.83 -11.65 2.10
N LEU A 70 -22.41 -12.72 2.80
CA LEU A 70 -22.10 -12.64 4.23
C LEU A 70 -20.62 -12.31 4.45
N PRO A 71 -20.29 -11.51 5.48
CA PRO A 71 -18.91 -11.44 5.96
C PRO A 71 -18.52 -12.85 6.44
N MET A 72 -17.44 -13.40 5.90
CA MET A 72 -16.96 -14.70 6.34
C MET A 72 -16.63 -14.65 7.83
N PRO A 73 -17.14 -15.59 8.66
CA PRO A 73 -16.69 -15.71 10.03
C PRO A 73 -15.21 -16.08 10.04
N GLU A 74 -14.46 -15.48 10.92
CA GLU A 74 -13.00 -15.68 11.13
C GLU A 74 -12.67 -17.09 11.67
N THR A 75 -13.38 -18.14 11.27
CA THR A 75 -13.08 -19.50 11.71
C THR A 75 -13.67 -20.53 10.74
N ALA A 76 -13.01 -20.76 9.60
CA ALA A 76 -13.08 -22.04 8.91
C ALA A 76 -11.76 -22.22 8.15
N GLN A 77 -11.00 -23.22 8.58
CA GLN A 77 -9.81 -23.72 7.92
C GLN A 77 -10.17 -24.12 6.49
N GLU A 78 -9.62 -23.40 5.51
CA GLU A 78 -9.54 -23.89 4.15
C GLU A 78 -8.48 -25.02 4.07
N PRO A 79 -8.67 -26.03 3.19
CA PRO A 79 -7.68 -27.10 3.02
C PRO A 79 -6.37 -26.48 2.50
N GLU A 80 -5.29 -26.92 3.13
CA GLU A 80 -3.90 -26.54 2.83
C GLU A 80 -3.57 -26.72 1.35
N SER A 81 -3.74 -25.65 0.55
CA SER A 81 -2.77 -25.36 -0.47
C SER A 81 -1.64 -24.65 0.26
N GLU A 82 -0.42 -25.16 0.17
CA GLU A 82 0.78 -24.57 0.78
C GLU A 82 0.91 -23.09 0.40
N SER A 83 0.16 -22.23 1.09
CA SER A 83 0.31 -20.77 1.00
C SER A 83 1.54 -20.40 1.82
N ILE A 84 2.54 -19.93 1.11
CA ILE A 84 3.75 -19.33 1.63
C ILE A 84 3.35 -18.20 2.59
N THR A 85 3.19 -18.51 3.86
CA THR A 85 2.85 -17.53 4.89
C THR A 85 4.12 -16.79 5.28
N VAL A 86 4.42 -15.72 4.56
CA VAL A 86 5.41 -14.75 5.03
C VAL A 86 4.79 -14.02 6.22
N ALA A 87 5.27 -14.30 7.43
CA ALA A 87 4.80 -13.64 8.64
C ALA A 87 4.96 -12.12 8.50
N ALA A 88 3.85 -11.38 8.50
CA ALA A 88 3.90 -9.93 8.49
C ALA A 88 4.62 -9.41 9.74
N PRO A 89 5.54 -8.46 9.61
CA PRO A 89 6.22 -7.88 10.76
C PRO A 89 5.21 -7.23 11.70
N ARG A 90 5.34 -7.51 13.02
CA ARG A 90 4.50 -6.89 14.06
C ARG A 90 4.95 -5.45 14.26
N TYR A 91 4.15 -4.50 13.79
CA TYR A 91 4.31 -3.09 14.10
C TYR A 91 3.36 -2.70 15.22
N GLU A 92 3.89 -2.25 16.36
CA GLU A 92 3.11 -1.79 17.53
C GLU A 92 2.65 -0.32 17.41
N LEU A 93 2.96 0.36 16.30
CA LEU A 93 2.63 1.76 16.05
C LEU A 93 1.65 1.89 14.89
N ASP A 94 0.93 3.00 14.80
CA ASP A 94 0.13 3.37 13.64
C ASP A 94 1.00 3.29 12.38
N VAL A 95 0.73 2.32 11.50
CA VAL A 95 1.50 2.09 10.28
C VAL A 95 0.61 2.32 9.08
N MET A 96 1.08 3.18 8.18
CA MET A 96 0.45 3.36 6.88
C MET A 96 0.82 2.19 5.96
N LYS A 97 -0.18 1.35 5.66
CA LYS A 97 -0.04 0.15 4.83
C LYS A 97 -0.46 0.44 3.40
N VAL A 98 0.45 0.29 2.46
CA VAL A 98 0.22 0.55 1.04
C VAL A 98 0.40 -0.76 0.27
N SER A 99 -0.69 -1.36 -0.18
CA SER A 99 -0.68 -2.62 -0.95
C SER A 99 -0.91 -2.35 -2.43
N ILE A 100 -0.02 -2.87 -3.27
CA ILE A 100 -0.04 -2.71 -4.72
C ILE A 100 -0.13 -4.10 -5.35
N PRO A 101 -1.06 -4.34 -6.30
CA PRO A 101 -1.15 -5.62 -6.99
C PRO A 101 0.18 -6.02 -7.65
N ALA A 102 0.60 -7.26 -7.44
CA ALA A 102 1.79 -7.86 -8.07
C ALA A 102 1.42 -8.80 -9.22
N ASP A 103 0.14 -8.88 -9.59
CA ASP A 103 -0.35 -9.74 -10.65
C ASP A 103 0.47 -9.59 -11.94
N GLY A 104 0.94 -10.72 -12.48
CA GLY A 104 1.77 -10.76 -13.69
C GLY A 104 3.22 -10.27 -13.51
N MET A 105 3.68 -10.02 -12.29
CA MET A 105 5.12 -9.86 -12.04
C MET A 105 5.80 -11.22 -12.07
N ASP A 106 6.89 -11.33 -12.81
CA ASP A 106 7.77 -12.49 -12.77
C ASP A 106 8.82 -12.40 -11.65
N GLY A 107 9.56 -13.48 -11.42
CA GLY A 107 10.61 -13.52 -10.39
C GLY A 107 11.72 -12.48 -10.61
N MET A 108 12.06 -12.18 -11.87
CA MET A 108 13.04 -11.17 -12.22
C MET A 108 12.58 -9.75 -11.87
N GLN A 109 11.31 -9.46 -12.06
CA GLN A 109 10.71 -8.17 -11.72
C GLN A 109 10.62 -8.00 -10.20
N MET A 110 10.29 -9.06 -9.46
CA MET A 110 10.32 -9.07 -7.99
C MET A 110 11.74 -8.86 -7.45
N ARG A 111 12.73 -9.54 -8.02
CA ARG A 111 14.15 -9.32 -7.72
C ARG A 111 14.57 -7.88 -8.00
N ASN A 112 14.16 -7.31 -9.13
CA ASN A 112 14.45 -5.92 -9.46
C ASN A 112 13.87 -4.95 -8.43
N LEU A 113 12.67 -5.23 -7.88
CA LEU A 113 12.10 -4.42 -6.81
C LEU A 113 12.96 -4.49 -5.53
N VAL A 114 13.36 -5.70 -5.11
CA VAL A 114 14.24 -5.90 -3.94
C VAL A 114 15.58 -5.17 -4.14
N PHE A 115 16.19 -5.28 -5.32
CA PHE A 115 17.43 -4.58 -5.66
C PHE A 115 17.28 -3.07 -5.66
N MET A 116 16.14 -2.56 -6.13
CA MET A 116 15.82 -1.13 -6.09
C MET A 116 15.69 -0.62 -4.65
N LEU A 117 14.97 -1.36 -3.81
CA LEU A 117 14.80 -1.04 -2.39
C LEU A 117 16.14 -1.00 -1.67
N HIS A 118 16.97 -2.04 -1.82
CA HIS A 118 18.29 -2.10 -1.22
C HIS A 118 19.19 -0.95 -1.67
N ALA A 119 19.28 -0.69 -2.98
CA ALA A 119 20.12 0.39 -3.52
C ALA A 119 19.72 1.77 -3.02
N GLN A 120 18.44 1.98 -2.71
CA GLN A 120 17.89 3.28 -2.34
C GLN A 120 17.45 3.37 -0.87
N GLN A 121 17.58 2.30 -0.06
CA GLN A 121 17.06 2.26 1.30
C GLN A 121 17.49 3.46 2.15
N TYR A 122 18.73 3.92 2.04
CA TYR A 122 19.23 5.10 2.75
C TYR A 122 18.42 6.36 2.40
N LEU A 123 18.21 6.63 1.11
CA LEU A 123 17.47 7.82 0.67
C LEU A 123 15.97 7.69 0.91
N LEU A 124 15.42 6.46 0.81
CA LEU A 124 14.02 6.16 1.10
C LEU A 124 13.70 6.40 2.57
N ASN A 125 14.52 5.90 3.47
CA ASN A 125 14.36 6.07 4.92
C ASN A 125 14.44 7.55 5.30
N ARG A 126 15.39 8.28 4.75
CA ARG A 126 15.45 9.73 4.93
C ARG A 126 14.24 10.48 4.37
N ALA A 127 13.73 10.07 3.19
CA ALA A 127 12.53 10.67 2.62
C ALA A 127 11.28 10.39 3.46
N ALA A 128 11.18 9.19 4.04
CA ALA A 128 10.12 8.79 4.94
C ALA A 128 10.27 9.36 6.37
N GLU A 129 11.42 9.96 6.71
CA GLU A 129 11.77 10.47 8.06
C GLU A 129 11.84 9.37 9.15
N HIS A 130 11.90 8.09 8.74
CA HIS A 130 11.98 6.92 9.59
C HIS A 130 12.78 5.81 8.92
N ASP A 131 13.41 4.95 9.71
CA ASP A 131 14.10 3.75 9.25
C ASP A 131 13.07 2.63 8.97
N ASN A 132 12.24 2.85 7.92
CA ASN A 132 11.14 1.95 7.59
C ASN A 132 11.58 0.75 6.75
N ILE A 133 12.57 0.94 5.87
CA ILE A 133 12.97 -0.06 4.88
C ILE A 133 14.36 -0.59 5.23
N CYS A 134 14.44 -1.90 5.45
CA CYS A 134 15.70 -2.61 5.60
C CYS A 134 15.66 -3.88 4.75
N VAL A 135 16.59 -3.99 3.80
CA VAL A 135 16.78 -5.17 2.96
C VAL A 135 18.14 -5.78 3.31
N PRO A 136 18.19 -7.03 3.81
CA PRO A 136 19.44 -7.67 4.22
C PRO A 136 20.41 -7.88 3.05
N ASP A 137 21.70 -7.67 3.28
CA ASP A 137 22.75 -7.90 2.29
C ASP A 137 22.78 -9.37 1.82
N GLY A 138 22.57 -10.34 2.74
CA GLY A 138 22.50 -11.76 2.41
C GLY A 138 21.40 -12.12 1.42
N LEU A 139 20.23 -11.44 1.48
CA LEU A 139 19.18 -11.61 0.47
C LEU A 139 19.69 -11.15 -0.91
N ILE A 140 20.40 -10.04 -0.97
CA ILE A 140 20.94 -9.51 -2.22
C ILE A 140 21.98 -10.44 -2.81
N GLU A 141 22.90 -10.96 -2.01
CA GLU A 141 23.93 -11.91 -2.41
C GLU A 141 23.31 -13.18 -3.03
N ASN A 142 22.33 -13.78 -2.35
CA ASN A 142 21.67 -14.99 -2.83
C ASN A 142 20.86 -14.72 -4.11
N LEU A 143 20.14 -13.60 -4.20
CA LEU A 143 19.42 -13.21 -5.43
C LEU A 143 20.35 -12.84 -6.60
N GLN A 144 21.62 -12.56 -6.35
CA GLN A 144 22.61 -12.34 -7.40
C GLN A 144 23.27 -13.63 -7.86
N GLN A 145 23.48 -14.59 -6.97
CA GLN A 145 24.17 -15.86 -7.23
C GLN A 145 23.23 -16.88 -7.89
N GLU A 146 21.99 -16.95 -7.42
CA GLU A 146 21.03 -17.94 -7.89
C GLU A 146 20.26 -17.46 -9.14
N PRO A 147 20.06 -18.33 -10.13
CA PRO A 147 19.28 -18.01 -11.33
C PRO A 147 17.79 -17.89 -10.97
N ILE A 148 17.21 -16.72 -11.19
CA ILE A 148 15.78 -16.48 -11.01
C ILE A 148 15.08 -16.66 -12.35
N THR A 149 14.35 -17.77 -12.50
CA THR A 149 13.61 -18.10 -13.73
C THR A 149 12.14 -17.72 -13.65
N ASP A 150 11.55 -17.85 -12.46
CA ASP A 150 10.14 -17.65 -12.20
C ASP A 150 9.89 -17.13 -10.78
N GLN A 151 8.62 -16.97 -10.40
CA GLN A 151 8.25 -16.55 -9.06
C GLN A 151 8.67 -17.56 -7.99
N THR A 152 8.58 -18.86 -8.28
CA THR A 152 8.88 -19.93 -7.31
C THR A 152 10.35 -19.87 -6.90
N SER A 153 11.27 -19.71 -7.86
CA SER A 153 12.69 -19.56 -7.59
C SER A 153 13.02 -18.30 -6.80
N PHE A 154 12.31 -17.20 -7.04
CA PHE A 154 12.43 -15.99 -6.24
C PHE A 154 11.96 -16.21 -4.80
N PHE A 155 10.77 -16.80 -4.60
CA PHE A 155 10.22 -17.01 -3.25
C PHE A 155 10.99 -18.03 -2.44
N ALA A 156 11.59 -19.04 -3.06
CA ALA A 156 12.47 -20.00 -2.38
C ALA A 156 13.64 -19.30 -1.65
N ILE A 157 14.15 -18.21 -2.23
CA ILE A 157 15.21 -17.41 -1.60
C ILE A 157 14.61 -16.37 -0.63
N TYR A 158 13.60 -15.62 -1.09
CA TYR A 158 13.03 -14.49 -0.35
C TYR A 158 12.49 -14.90 1.03
N GLN A 159 11.87 -16.07 1.15
CA GLN A 159 11.31 -16.58 2.41
C GLN A 159 12.33 -16.75 3.52
N ASN A 160 13.56 -17.10 3.18
CA ASN A 160 14.62 -17.27 4.17
C ASN A 160 14.98 -15.95 4.88
N TYR A 161 14.70 -14.82 4.23
CA TYR A 161 15.01 -13.48 4.71
C TYR A 161 13.77 -12.65 5.08
N ALA A 162 12.57 -13.22 4.94
CA ALA A 162 11.32 -12.50 5.15
C ALA A 162 11.15 -11.91 6.57
N LYS A 163 11.82 -12.52 7.58
CA LYS A 163 11.81 -12.04 8.96
C LYS A 163 12.80 -10.91 9.21
N GLU A 164 13.86 -10.84 8.41
CA GLU A 164 14.91 -9.83 8.52
C GLU A 164 14.61 -8.61 7.68
N ALA A 165 13.93 -8.80 6.54
CA ALA A 165 13.48 -7.72 5.69
C ALA A 165 12.38 -6.90 6.39
N GLN A 166 12.54 -5.57 6.41
CA GLN A 166 11.58 -4.66 7.03
C GLN A 166 11.04 -3.66 6.02
N GLY A 167 9.81 -3.19 6.29
CA GLY A 167 9.18 -2.12 5.53
C GLY A 167 8.52 -2.55 4.23
N VAL A 168 8.76 -3.77 3.74
CA VAL A 168 8.12 -4.31 2.53
C VAL A 168 7.89 -5.81 2.67
N THR A 169 6.69 -6.25 2.30
CA THR A 169 6.36 -7.67 2.15
C THR A 169 5.95 -7.93 0.71
N ILE A 170 6.53 -8.96 0.11
CA ILE A 170 6.22 -9.37 -1.26
C ILE A 170 5.54 -10.73 -1.19
N THR A 171 4.35 -10.83 -1.79
CA THR A 171 3.60 -12.06 -2.00
C THR A 171 3.34 -12.25 -3.50
N PRO A 172 2.89 -13.42 -3.97
CA PRO A 172 2.63 -13.66 -5.40
C PRO A 172 1.62 -12.67 -6.01
N ASP A 173 0.66 -12.21 -5.21
CA ASP A 173 -0.48 -11.37 -5.65
C ASP A 173 -0.29 -9.88 -5.33
N ARG A 174 0.58 -9.52 -4.37
CA ARG A 174 0.75 -8.13 -3.96
C ARG A 174 2.12 -7.80 -3.38
N VAL A 175 2.47 -6.53 -3.48
CA VAL A 175 3.59 -5.91 -2.75
C VAL A 175 3.00 -4.94 -1.73
N THR A 176 3.34 -5.11 -0.46
CA THR A 176 2.85 -4.26 0.63
C THR A 176 4.00 -3.49 1.25
N PHE A 177 3.91 -2.17 1.22
CA PHE A 177 4.84 -1.27 1.89
C PHE A 177 4.27 -0.83 3.24
N TYR A 178 5.14 -0.69 4.23
CA TYR A 178 4.80 -0.26 5.57
C TYR A 178 5.60 1.01 5.88
N PHE A 179 4.90 2.14 6.02
CA PHE A 179 5.52 3.42 6.35
C PHE A 179 4.99 3.93 7.70
N ALA A 180 5.84 4.49 8.52
CA ALA A 180 5.37 5.29 9.64
C ALA A 180 4.67 6.54 9.10
N PRO A 181 3.45 6.86 9.55
CA PRO A 181 2.76 8.06 9.10
C PRO A 181 3.54 9.30 9.56
N THR A 182 3.74 10.24 8.65
CA THR A 182 4.31 11.54 8.99
C THR A 182 3.21 12.51 9.40
N GLY A 183 3.51 13.57 10.14
CA GLY A 183 2.54 14.63 10.46
C GLY A 183 2.09 15.45 9.25
N ASN A 184 2.51 15.10 8.03
CA ASN A 184 2.24 15.84 6.80
C ASN A 184 1.49 14.96 5.78
N ALA A 185 0.20 15.28 5.57
CA ALA A 185 -0.67 14.55 4.64
C ALA A 185 -0.13 14.51 3.20
N VAL A 186 0.49 15.59 2.72
CA VAL A 186 1.09 15.64 1.37
C VAL A 186 2.25 14.66 1.27
N LYS A 187 3.06 14.54 2.32
CA LYS A 187 4.17 13.60 2.37
C LYS A 187 3.69 12.15 2.44
N ASN A 188 2.65 11.88 3.24
CA ASN A 188 2.04 10.55 3.29
C ASN A 188 1.48 10.14 1.93
N ARG A 189 0.77 11.02 1.22
CA ARG A 189 0.34 10.79 -0.16
C ARG A 189 1.54 10.53 -1.09
N ALA A 190 2.60 11.31 -0.95
CA ALA A 190 3.80 11.14 -1.76
C ALA A 190 4.48 9.79 -1.56
N LEU A 191 4.46 9.22 -0.35
CA LEU A 191 4.96 7.86 -0.06
C LEU A 191 4.09 6.78 -0.73
N VAL A 192 2.76 6.96 -0.76
CA VAL A 192 1.85 6.06 -1.49
C VAL A 192 2.14 6.08 -2.99
N GLU A 193 2.26 7.27 -3.58
CA GLU A 193 2.62 7.42 -5.00
C GLU A 193 4.00 6.81 -5.29
N LEU A 194 5.00 7.05 -4.43
CA LEU A 194 6.34 6.50 -4.55
C LEU A 194 6.33 4.97 -4.62
N ALA A 195 5.58 4.30 -3.73
CA ALA A 195 5.44 2.85 -3.72
C ALA A 195 4.89 2.33 -5.08
N ALA A 196 3.85 2.97 -5.62
CA ALA A 196 3.29 2.61 -6.92
C ALA A 196 4.29 2.80 -8.08
N PHE A 197 5.04 3.90 -8.07
CA PHE A 197 6.08 4.14 -9.07
C PHE A 197 7.25 3.16 -8.97
N MET A 198 7.65 2.75 -7.77
CA MET A 198 8.69 1.72 -7.58
C MET A 198 8.28 0.38 -8.16
N VAL A 199 7.06 -0.11 -7.87
CA VAL A 199 6.56 -1.36 -8.44
C VAL A 199 6.45 -1.26 -9.96
N SER A 200 5.92 -0.15 -10.50
CA SER A 200 5.86 0.08 -11.96
C SER A 200 7.24 0.12 -12.61
N ALA A 201 8.22 0.73 -11.96
CA ALA A 201 9.59 0.79 -12.47
C ALA A 201 10.27 -0.58 -12.44
N ALA A 202 10.05 -1.39 -11.39
CA ALA A 202 10.58 -2.74 -11.27
C ALA A 202 10.04 -3.66 -12.37
N ARG A 203 8.75 -3.53 -12.72
CA ARG A 203 8.12 -4.26 -13.84
C ARG A 203 8.75 -3.94 -15.19
N LYS A 204 9.16 -2.70 -15.41
CA LYS A 204 9.74 -2.21 -16.69
C LYS A 204 11.24 -2.42 -16.80
N ALA A 205 11.93 -2.54 -15.69
CA ALA A 205 13.37 -2.63 -15.64
C ALA A 205 13.87 -4.01 -16.10
N LYS A 206 14.81 -4.04 -17.06
CA LYS A 206 15.49 -5.27 -17.45
C LYS A 206 16.45 -5.74 -16.36
N ARG A 207 17.17 -4.82 -15.73
CA ARG A 207 18.15 -5.10 -14.67
C ARG A 207 18.32 -3.88 -13.77
N ILE A 208 18.43 -4.11 -12.47
CA ILE A 208 18.74 -3.08 -11.47
C ILE A 208 20.03 -3.49 -10.75
N ASN A 209 20.91 -2.52 -10.52
CA ASN A 209 22.12 -2.70 -9.70
C ASN A 209 21.74 -2.48 -8.23
N PRO A 210 21.91 -3.48 -7.34
CA PRO A 210 21.55 -3.36 -5.94
C PRO A 210 22.56 -2.59 -5.09
N ALA A 211 23.70 -2.17 -5.62
CA ALA A 211 24.75 -1.52 -4.84
C ALA A 211 24.23 -0.28 -4.09
N THR A 212 24.36 -0.29 -2.79
CA THR A 212 23.99 0.83 -1.91
C THR A 212 24.91 2.04 -2.13
N ARG A 213 24.36 3.24 -2.03
CA ARG A 213 25.12 4.48 -2.19
C ARG A 213 24.66 5.53 -1.16
N LYS A 214 25.64 6.17 -0.53
CA LYS A 214 25.43 7.40 0.24
C LYS A 214 26.00 8.58 -0.56
N PRO A 215 25.18 9.26 -1.38
CA PRO A 215 25.66 10.33 -2.23
C PRO A 215 25.95 11.60 -1.42
N GLY A 216 27.00 12.34 -1.79
CA GLY A 216 27.30 13.62 -1.17
C GLY A 216 26.23 14.68 -1.38
N ASN A 217 25.60 14.71 -2.58
CA ASN A 217 24.44 15.57 -2.85
C ASN A 217 23.17 14.73 -2.91
N GLU A 218 22.60 14.44 -1.75
CA GLU A 218 21.43 13.56 -1.59
C GLU A 218 20.22 14.08 -2.34
N LYS A 219 19.94 15.38 -2.27
CA LYS A 219 18.79 16.01 -2.95
C LYS A 219 18.83 15.81 -4.45
N TYR A 220 19.99 16.01 -5.05
CA TYR A 220 20.19 15.82 -6.47
C TYR A 220 19.98 14.35 -6.87
N TYR A 221 20.62 13.43 -6.14
CA TYR A 221 20.52 12.00 -6.44
C TYR A 221 19.10 11.46 -6.25
N LEU A 222 18.42 11.82 -5.16
CA LEU A 222 17.01 11.43 -4.95
C LEU A 222 16.13 12.00 -6.05
N ARG A 223 16.27 13.29 -6.40
CA ARG A 223 15.52 13.90 -7.50
C ARG A 223 15.71 13.16 -8.82
N MET A 224 16.95 12.87 -9.19
CA MET A 224 17.24 12.17 -10.44
C MET A 224 16.68 10.76 -10.47
N TRP A 225 16.72 10.08 -9.33
CA TRP A 225 16.13 8.76 -9.21
C TRP A 225 14.59 8.80 -9.30
N LEU A 226 13.92 9.73 -8.61
CA LEU A 226 12.47 9.93 -8.70
C LEU A 226 12.02 10.19 -10.14
N LEU A 227 12.77 11.01 -10.90
CA LEU A 227 12.48 11.23 -12.32
C LEU A 227 12.61 9.93 -13.13
N ARG A 228 13.63 9.13 -12.84
CA ARG A 228 13.91 7.86 -13.54
C ARG A 228 12.82 6.81 -13.32
N ILE A 229 12.27 6.71 -12.13
CA ILE A 229 11.16 5.78 -11.84
C ILE A 229 9.80 6.25 -12.38
N GLY A 230 9.72 7.46 -12.94
CA GLY A 230 8.52 7.98 -13.60
C GLY A 230 7.81 9.13 -12.89
N MET A 231 8.30 9.60 -11.74
CA MET A 231 7.73 10.77 -11.05
C MET A 231 8.10 12.11 -11.69
N GLY A 232 8.45 12.13 -13.00
CA GLY A 232 8.83 13.34 -13.73
C GLY A 232 7.66 14.22 -14.18
N THR A 233 6.44 13.72 -14.13
CA THR A 233 5.24 14.40 -14.63
C THR A 233 4.86 15.62 -13.80
N LYS A 234 4.04 16.50 -14.40
CA LYS A 234 3.46 17.67 -13.70
C LYS A 234 2.56 17.22 -12.54
N ALA A 235 1.81 16.14 -12.72
CA ALA A 235 0.94 15.56 -11.68
C ALA A 235 1.72 15.14 -10.42
N SER A 236 2.91 14.53 -10.58
CA SER A 236 3.75 14.09 -9.45
C SER A 236 4.66 15.19 -8.89
N HIS A 237 4.52 16.46 -9.35
CA HIS A 237 5.41 17.55 -8.94
C HIS A 237 5.34 17.81 -7.43
N GLU A 238 4.13 17.90 -6.87
CA GLU A 238 3.90 18.18 -5.45
C GLU A 238 4.46 17.04 -4.58
N SER A 239 4.17 15.79 -4.92
CA SER A 239 4.68 14.61 -4.23
C SER A 239 6.20 14.54 -4.27
N ARG A 240 6.81 14.83 -5.43
CA ARG A 240 8.26 14.89 -5.57
C ARG A 240 8.89 15.99 -4.70
N MET A 241 8.27 17.16 -4.62
CA MET A 241 8.75 18.24 -3.76
C MET A 241 8.62 17.88 -2.28
N ALA A 242 7.55 17.20 -1.87
CA ALA A 242 7.36 16.72 -0.51
C ALA A 242 8.43 15.69 -0.10
N LEU A 243 8.78 14.74 -0.99
CA LEU A 243 9.84 13.76 -0.75
C LEU A 243 11.24 14.38 -0.68
N LEU A 244 11.47 15.46 -1.41
CA LEU A 244 12.77 16.18 -1.41
C LEU A 244 12.92 17.20 -0.27
N LYS A 245 11.88 17.41 0.52
CA LYS A 245 11.91 18.33 1.66
C LYS A 245 12.82 17.73 2.76
N GLY A 246 13.70 18.55 3.29
CA GLY A 246 14.67 18.14 4.35
C GLY A 246 16.01 17.63 3.82
N PHE A 247 16.16 17.43 2.49
CA PHE A 247 17.43 17.05 1.89
C PHE A 247 18.30 18.27 1.59
N SER A 248 19.59 18.16 1.92
CA SER A 248 20.58 19.17 1.54
C SER A 248 20.84 19.19 0.03
N ALA A 249 20.92 20.39 -0.55
CA ALA A 249 21.32 20.56 -1.94
C ALA A 249 22.84 20.62 -2.10
N PHE A 250 23.57 20.62 -1.01
CA PHE A 250 25.03 20.83 -0.97
C PHE A 250 25.74 19.53 -0.57
N ARG A 251 26.99 19.36 -1.08
CA ARG A 251 27.82 18.19 -0.79
C ARG A 251 28.46 18.22 0.60
N SER A 252 28.64 19.43 1.14
CA SER A 252 29.21 19.64 2.47
C SER A 252 28.58 20.86 3.13
N GLU A 253 28.71 20.94 4.48
CA GLU A 253 28.28 22.12 5.23
C GLU A 253 29.07 23.37 4.86
N GLU A 254 30.34 23.21 4.48
CA GLU A 254 31.19 24.31 4.02
C GLU A 254 30.67 24.91 2.69
N GLU A 255 30.24 24.06 1.74
CA GLU A 255 29.63 24.51 0.47
C GLU A 255 28.31 25.22 0.75
N ALA A 256 27.47 24.71 1.66
CA ALA A 256 26.24 25.35 2.10
C ALA A 256 26.50 26.74 2.72
N ARG A 257 27.50 26.84 3.57
CA ARG A 257 27.90 28.12 4.20
C ARG A 257 28.39 29.15 3.18
N LYS A 258 29.31 28.76 2.29
CA LYS A 258 29.80 29.62 1.20
C LYS A 258 28.66 30.10 0.29
N HIS A 259 27.67 29.24 0.02
CA HIS A 259 26.51 29.64 -0.78
C HIS A 259 25.61 30.62 -0.02
N ALA A 260 25.39 30.42 1.28
CA ALA A 260 24.60 31.32 2.12
C ALA A 260 25.26 32.71 2.23
N GLU A 261 26.59 32.76 2.42
CA GLU A 261 27.38 33.99 2.44
C GLU A 261 27.22 34.78 1.13
N ARG A 262 27.44 34.12 -0.02
CA ARG A 262 27.24 34.72 -1.35
C ARG A 262 25.82 35.24 -1.59
N GLN A 263 24.81 34.52 -1.08
CA GLN A 263 23.41 34.99 -1.17
C GLN A 263 23.17 36.25 -0.31
N LYS A 264 23.79 36.30 0.88
CA LYS A 264 23.69 37.44 1.78
C LYS A 264 24.32 38.68 1.16
N GLU A 265 25.52 38.55 0.58
CA GLU A 265 26.21 39.61 -0.16
C GLU A 265 25.37 40.12 -1.34
N ARG A 266 24.80 39.23 -2.13
CA ARG A 266 23.90 39.60 -3.26
C ARG A 266 22.65 40.35 -2.81
N ARG A 267 22.08 39.99 -1.64
CA ARG A 267 20.91 40.70 -1.09
C ARG A 267 21.30 42.10 -0.60
N GLN A 268 22.46 42.23 0.06
CA GLN A 268 22.98 43.54 0.52
C GLN A 268 23.28 44.46 -0.67
N ALA A 269 23.98 43.95 -1.69
CA ALA A 269 24.27 44.74 -2.91
C ALA A 269 23.00 45.15 -3.69
N ARG A 270 21.89 44.40 -3.58
CA ARG A 270 20.61 44.81 -4.17
C ARG A 270 19.89 45.89 -3.38
N THR A 271 20.04 45.92 -2.06
CA THR A 271 19.43 46.92 -1.18
C THR A 271 20.21 48.24 -1.22
N GLU A 272 21.51 48.22 -1.59
CA GLU A 272 22.34 49.43 -1.72
C GLU A 272 22.21 50.11 -3.08
N ASN A 273 21.72 49.40 -4.11
CA ASN A 273 21.59 49.91 -5.49
C ASN A 273 20.12 50.17 -5.92
N GLY A 274 19.15 50.11 -5.02
CA GLY A 274 17.74 50.42 -5.26
C GLY A 274 17.22 51.47 -4.32
#